data_857c6166e84a693a2ee607f72f089bea
#
_entry.id   857c6166e84a693a2ee607f72f089bea
#
_cell.length_a   1.000
_cell.length_b   1.000
_cell.length_c   1.000
_cell.angle_alpha   90.00
_cell.angle_beta   90.00
_cell.angle_gamma   90.00
#
_symmetry.space_group_name_H-M   'P 1'
#
loop_
_entity.id
_entity.type
_entity.pdbx_description
1 polymer ?
#
loop_
_entity_poly.entity_id
_entity_poly.type
_entity_poly.pdbx_seq_one_letter_code
_entity_poly.pdbx_strand_id
1 'polypeptide(L)'
;MADPSSSGRSSTNITDLDMDSLTRCASYLSLRDISNMAMSCKYLKRAAYSDSIWQLLYREEWPHVVPLRSCQHSSIREAYLSRHTALHQFKYVDPLLCDIYTVGKPPHHILFDKNNIIFSQGPSIYSLNNDDLINGNISLLARNHNARITCMRLFSLGEAYPHQSESEKDDNILITSSNDHFIRLWSKGGSRCFKGHHGPALTLSDKLLGDDTGKLFASGGEDGTVRLWSINSSGKRGQHALKATLYGHEKAVSLMSVAGHKTSLLVSISRNGKVRVWDTTSASSSIRSLCCVGMTSIPLSPVGMKCHEKLVYVAAGSSVIAIDLRTMHRVFTLVQQAQIHSFEFLPSKSLLCTGGTGRALLWDTRRISSTAKVEPSAELDGHVGPVKLLHMDLHKVVTGGPDDPLVNVWEADTGTRTNSLICSPQDRLAEGLGCSAMAVDGCRIVTASGDDQENAIVRFRDFRVATCHVSSNLSEASSAVSKFWGPHSDSDSEELDWQ
;
A
#
# COMPACT_ATOMS: atom_id res chain seq x y z
N MET A 1 -3.39 -45.48 -71.42
CA MET A 1 -4.34 -44.98 -70.43
C MET A 1 -3.54 -44.64 -69.23
N ALA A 2 -3.31 -43.36 -69.02
CA ALA A 2 -2.57 -42.83 -67.91
C ALA A 2 -3.57 -42.35 -66.89
N ASP A 3 -3.42 -42.82 -65.61
CA ASP A 3 -4.19 -42.31 -64.48
C ASP A 3 -3.70 -40.92 -64.05
N PRO A 4 -4.62 -39.97 -63.75
CA PRO A 4 -4.24 -38.65 -63.33
C PRO A 4 -4.05 -38.58 -61.78
N SER A 5 -2.84 -38.24 -61.45
CA SER A 5 -2.45 -37.44 -60.28
C SER A 5 -3.41 -37.31 -59.11
N SER A 6 -3.10 -37.97 -58.03
CA SER A 6 -3.49 -37.58 -56.68
C SER A 6 -2.79 -36.27 -56.31
N SER A 7 -3.51 -35.14 -56.37
CA SER A 7 -3.07 -33.87 -55.75
C SER A 7 -3.08 -34.02 -54.22
N GLY A 8 -1.95 -34.31 -53.66
CA GLY A 8 -1.74 -34.23 -52.22
C GLY A 8 -2.02 -32.83 -51.71
N ARG A 9 -3.14 -32.62 -51.02
CA ARG A 9 -3.35 -31.44 -50.18
C ARG A 9 -2.30 -31.51 -49.10
N SER A 10 -1.24 -30.73 -49.25
CA SER A 10 -0.33 -30.46 -48.14
C SER A 10 -1.14 -29.81 -47.00
N SER A 11 -1.38 -30.57 -45.94
CA SER A 11 -1.95 -30.01 -44.73
C SER A 11 -0.90 -29.06 -44.12
N THR A 12 -1.06 -27.78 -44.34
CA THR A 12 -0.23 -26.76 -43.67
C THR A 12 -0.53 -26.81 -42.19
N ASN A 13 0.45 -27.18 -41.40
CA ASN A 13 0.36 -27.14 -39.96
C ASN A 13 0.56 -25.70 -39.45
N ILE A 14 -0.03 -25.35 -38.33
CA ILE A 14 0.12 -24.04 -37.68
C ILE A 14 1.61 -23.73 -37.34
N THR A 15 2.42 -24.78 -37.18
CA THR A 15 3.87 -24.66 -36.94
C THR A 15 4.69 -24.34 -38.20
N ASP A 16 4.07 -24.36 -39.38
CA ASP A 16 4.70 -24.00 -40.65
C ASP A 16 4.64 -22.49 -40.90
N LEU A 17 3.87 -21.76 -40.07
CA LEU A 17 3.81 -20.30 -40.09
C LEU A 17 5.07 -19.71 -39.44
N ASP A 18 5.53 -18.60 -40.00
CA ASP A 18 6.61 -17.82 -39.42
C ASP A 18 6.21 -17.18 -38.09
N MET A 19 7.19 -16.80 -37.28
CA MET A 19 6.98 -16.30 -35.94
C MET A 19 6.14 -15.01 -35.92
N ASP A 20 6.32 -14.13 -36.91
CA ASP A 20 5.61 -12.86 -36.99
C ASP A 20 4.13 -13.06 -37.32
N SER A 21 3.82 -13.97 -38.23
CA SER A 21 2.44 -14.36 -38.56
C SER A 21 1.74 -15.03 -37.38
N LEU A 22 2.42 -15.91 -36.67
CA LEU A 22 1.90 -16.50 -35.41
C LEU A 22 1.65 -15.48 -34.35
N THR A 23 2.56 -14.52 -34.15
CA THR A 23 2.42 -13.43 -33.20
C THR A 23 1.21 -12.57 -33.54
N ARG A 24 1.02 -12.27 -34.82
CA ARG A 24 -0.15 -11.51 -35.29
C ARG A 24 -1.46 -12.30 -35.11
N CYS A 25 -1.47 -13.57 -35.37
CA CYS A 25 -2.64 -14.43 -35.10
C CYS A 25 -2.94 -14.46 -33.58
N ALA A 26 -1.91 -14.60 -32.76
CA ALA A 26 -2.06 -14.67 -31.32
C ALA A 26 -2.57 -13.36 -30.69
N SER A 27 -2.35 -12.20 -31.33
CA SER A 27 -2.88 -10.94 -30.83
C SER A 27 -4.42 -10.83 -30.90
N TYR A 28 -5.09 -11.70 -31.65
CA TYR A 28 -6.56 -11.79 -31.69
C TYR A 28 -7.15 -12.85 -30.75
N LEU A 29 -6.30 -13.57 -30.02
CA LEU A 29 -6.72 -14.61 -29.09
C LEU A 29 -7.00 -14.06 -27.70
N SER A 30 -7.92 -14.72 -26.99
CA SER A 30 -8.11 -14.44 -25.57
C SER A 30 -6.88 -14.85 -24.74
N LEU A 31 -6.70 -14.30 -23.53
CA LEU A 31 -5.62 -14.71 -22.63
C LEU A 31 -5.58 -16.22 -22.38
N ARG A 32 -6.75 -16.84 -22.30
CA ARG A 32 -6.89 -18.29 -22.14
C ARG A 32 -6.34 -19.04 -23.35
N ASP A 33 -6.65 -18.57 -24.56
CA ASP A 33 -6.22 -19.20 -25.79
C ASP A 33 -4.73 -19.03 -26.05
N ILE A 34 -4.18 -17.83 -25.70
CA ILE A 34 -2.73 -17.60 -25.70
C ILE A 34 -2.02 -18.53 -24.71
N SER A 35 -2.61 -18.78 -23.56
CA SER A 35 -2.09 -19.72 -22.59
C SER A 35 -2.14 -21.16 -23.10
N ASN A 36 -3.25 -21.59 -23.68
CA ASN A 36 -3.41 -22.90 -24.31
C ASN A 36 -2.41 -23.08 -25.45
N MET A 37 -2.21 -22.06 -26.27
CA MET A 37 -1.19 -22.02 -27.31
C MET A 37 0.22 -22.20 -26.75
N ALA A 38 0.54 -21.55 -25.65
CA ALA A 38 1.84 -21.66 -24.97
C ALA A 38 2.10 -23.06 -24.39
N MET A 39 1.05 -23.78 -24.01
CA MET A 39 1.15 -25.14 -23.48
C MET A 39 1.26 -26.20 -24.58
N SER A 40 0.85 -25.89 -25.80
CA SER A 40 0.78 -26.89 -26.88
C SER A 40 2.15 -27.38 -27.36
N CYS A 41 3.10 -26.48 -27.62
CA CYS A 41 4.48 -26.85 -27.96
C CYS A 41 5.47 -25.71 -27.73
N LYS A 42 6.79 -26.04 -27.74
CA LYS A 42 7.86 -25.06 -27.52
C LYS A 42 7.90 -23.92 -28.55
N TYR A 43 7.54 -24.19 -29.79
CA TYR A 43 7.52 -23.20 -30.86
C TYR A 43 6.39 -22.19 -30.66
N LEU A 44 5.17 -22.65 -30.40
CA LEU A 44 4.02 -21.80 -30.09
C LEU A 44 4.20 -21.03 -28.76
N LYS A 45 4.87 -21.64 -27.79
CA LYS A 45 5.23 -20.93 -26.53
C LYS A 45 6.11 -19.72 -26.79
N ARG A 46 7.08 -19.80 -27.70
CA ARG A 46 7.92 -18.65 -28.08
C ARG A 46 7.11 -17.54 -28.72
N ALA A 47 6.17 -17.86 -29.59
CA ALA A 47 5.24 -16.90 -30.17
C ALA A 47 4.36 -16.26 -29.09
N ALA A 48 3.71 -17.06 -28.25
CA ALA A 48 2.84 -16.59 -27.17
C ALA A 48 3.55 -15.70 -26.13
N TYR A 49 4.87 -15.85 -25.97
CA TYR A 49 5.68 -15.07 -25.01
C TYR A 49 6.39 -13.87 -25.66
N SER A 50 6.11 -13.58 -26.95
CA SER A 50 6.72 -12.44 -27.61
C SER A 50 6.21 -11.11 -27.05
N ASP A 51 7.12 -10.17 -26.82
CA ASP A 51 6.79 -8.86 -26.25
C ASP A 51 5.77 -8.09 -27.12
N SER A 52 5.72 -8.32 -28.42
CA SER A 52 4.79 -7.66 -29.34
C SER A 52 3.33 -7.99 -29.06
N ILE A 53 2.99 -9.25 -28.72
CA ILE A 53 1.63 -9.61 -28.30
C ILE A 53 1.24 -8.87 -27.03
N TRP A 54 2.11 -8.92 -26.03
CA TRP A 54 1.82 -8.31 -24.71
C TRP A 54 1.77 -6.79 -24.78
N GLN A 55 2.54 -6.16 -25.67
CA GLN A 55 2.41 -4.72 -25.97
C GLN A 55 1.06 -4.39 -26.61
N LEU A 56 0.60 -5.21 -27.55
CA LEU A 56 -0.71 -5.03 -28.18
C LEU A 56 -1.84 -5.16 -27.16
N LEU A 57 -1.89 -6.28 -26.43
CA LEU A 57 -2.88 -6.52 -25.37
C LEU A 57 -2.87 -5.39 -24.33
N TYR A 58 -1.68 -4.93 -23.93
CA TYR A 58 -1.56 -3.84 -22.99
C TYR A 58 -2.16 -2.54 -23.53
N ARG A 59 -1.93 -2.23 -24.82
CA ARG A 59 -2.47 -1.02 -25.47
C ARG A 59 -3.97 -1.10 -25.73
N GLU A 60 -4.48 -2.28 -26.02
CA GLU A 60 -5.93 -2.49 -26.22
C GLU A 60 -6.70 -2.34 -24.93
N GLU A 61 -6.23 -2.94 -23.86
CA GLU A 61 -6.92 -2.90 -22.57
C GLU A 61 -6.70 -1.55 -21.85
N TRP A 62 -5.52 -0.93 -22.03
CA TRP A 62 -5.17 0.36 -21.39
C TRP A 62 -4.56 1.35 -22.40
N PRO A 63 -5.35 1.90 -23.34
CA PRO A 63 -4.84 2.72 -24.45
C PRO A 63 -4.13 4.02 -24.02
N HIS A 64 -4.49 4.54 -22.84
CA HIS A 64 -3.95 5.79 -22.31
C HIS A 64 -2.74 5.57 -21.37
N VAL A 65 -2.34 4.33 -21.15
CA VAL A 65 -1.29 4.00 -20.19
C VAL A 65 -0.06 3.49 -20.91
N VAL A 66 1.06 4.19 -20.73
CA VAL A 66 2.35 3.71 -21.21
C VAL A 66 2.83 2.62 -20.25
N PRO A 67 3.23 1.43 -20.74
CA PRO A 67 3.80 0.40 -19.89
C PRO A 67 5.00 0.97 -19.14
N LEU A 68 4.90 1.09 -17.83
CA LEU A 68 6.04 1.46 -16.99
C LEU A 68 7.02 0.27 -17.01
N ARG A 69 8.18 0.48 -17.62
CA ARG A 69 9.35 -0.38 -17.39
C ARG A 69 9.82 -0.09 -15.97
N SER A 70 9.08 -0.60 -14.98
CA SER A 70 9.51 -0.50 -13.60
C SER A 70 10.66 -1.47 -13.39
N CYS A 71 11.59 -1.10 -12.51
CA CYS A 71 12.72 -1.94 -12.12
C CYS A 71 12.29 -3.30 -11.51
N GLN A 72 11.00 -3.52 -11.32
CA GLN A 72 10.42 -4.73 -10.72
C GLN A 72 9.98 -5.78 -11.75
N HIS A 73 9.81 -5.42 -13.03
CA HIS A 73 9.34 -6.34 -14.06
C HIS A 73 10.38 -6.48 -15.16
N SER A 74 10.82 -7.70 -15.39
CA SER A 74 11.81 -8.04 -16.43
C SER A 74 11.21 -8.02 -17.84
N SER A 75 9.88 -8.17 -17.99
CA SER A 75 9.19 -8.22 -19.28
C SER A 75 7.83 -7.50 -19.28
N ILE A 76 7.39 -7.07 -20.47
CA ILE A 76 6.06 -6.45 -20.66
C ILE A 76 4.93 -7.43 -20.31
N ARG A 77 5.15 -8.72 -20.54
CA ARG A 77 4.22 -9.78 -20.16
C ARG A 77 3.98 -9.79 -18.64
N GLU A 78 5.04 -9.73 -17.85
CA GLU A 78 4.91 -9.70 -16.39
C GLU A 78 4.20 -8.44 -15.91
N ALA A 79 4.49 -7.29 -16.51
CA ALA A 79 3.79 -6.04 -16.22
C ALA A 79 2.28 -6.13 -16.56
N TYR A 80 1.94 -6.73 -17.71
CA TYR A 80 0.56 -6.96 -18.10
C TYR A 80 -0.15 -7.89 -17.12
N LEU A 81 0.43 -9.06 -16.86
CA LEU A 81 -0.17 -10.07 -15.99
C LEU A 81 -0.33 -9.54 -14.54
N SER A 82 0.67 -8.86 -14.02
CA SER A 82 0.60 -8.27 -12.68
C SER A 82 -0.55 -7.25 -12.58
N ARG A 83 -0.68 -6.37 -13.58
CA ARG A 83 -1.75 -5.38 -13.61
C ARG A 83 -3.12 -6.03 -13.79
N HIS A 84 -3.25 -6.92 -14.76
CA HIS A 84 -4.48 -7.65 -15.02
C HIS A 84 -4.95 -8.40 -13.77
N THR A 85 -4.06 -9.15 -13.13
CA THR A 85 -4.36 -9.87 -11.89
C THR A 85 -4.78 -8.92 -10.77
N ALA A 86 -4.03 -7.82 -10.55
CA ALA A 86 -4.32 -6.86 -9.51
C ALA A 86 -5.68 -6.15 -9.68
N LEU A 87 -6.11 -5.92 -10.91
CA LEU A 87 -7.41 -5.31 -11.21
C LEU A 87 -8.54 -6.32 -11.23
N HIS A 88 -8.32 -7.48 -11.87
CA HIS A 88 -9.38 -8.48 -12.02
C HIS A 88 -9.74 -9.17 -10.71
N GLN A 89 -8.80 -9.43 -9.83
CA GLN A 89 -9.08 -10.10 -8.57
C GLN A 89 -10.06 -9.32 -7.69
N PHE A 90 -9.96 -7.99 -7.66
CA PHE A 90 -10.94 -7.16 -6.93
C PHE A 90 -12.31 -7.03 -7.62
N LYS A 91 -12.47 -7.53 -8.84
CA LYS A 91 -13.78 -7.64 -9.52
C LYS A 91 -14.58 -8.88 -9.10
N TYR A 92 -14.06 -9.71 -8.20
CA TYR A 92 -14.75 -10.89 -7.69
C TYR A 92 -15.53 -10.57 -6.41
N VAL A 93 -16.64 -11.29 -6.19
CA VAL A 93 -17.53 -11.13 -5.02
C VAL A 93 -17.31 -12.19 -3.96
N ASP A 94 -16.53 -13.23 -4.24
CA ASP A 94 -16.30 -14.41 -3.40
C ASP A 94 -14.84 -14.54 -2.90
N PRO A 95 -14.25 -13.49 -2.28
CA PRO A 95 -12.95 -13.65 -1.65
C PRO A 95 -13.03 -14.65 -0.50
N LEU A 96 -11.90 -15.26 -0.17
CA LEU A 96 -11.77 -15.93 1.13
C LEU A 96 -12.03 -14.89 2.22
N LEU A 97 -13.09 -15.09 2.99
CA LEU A 97 -13.53 -14.16 4.04
C LEU A 97 -13.28 -14.77 5.40
N CYS A 98 -12.66 -14.00 6.29
CA CYS A 98 -12.52 -14.35 7.70
C CYS A 98 -12.87 -13.14 8.56
N ASP A 99 -13.84 -13.33 9.48
CA ASP A 99 -14.25 -12.33 10.45
C ASP A 99 -13.72 -12.68 11.83
N ILE A 100 -13.04 -11.74 12.44
CA ILE A 100 -12.44 -11.87 13.75
C ILE A 100 -13.12 -10.87 14.68
N TYR A 101 -13.77 -11.40 15.71
CA TYR A 101 -14.46 -10.59 16.71
C TYR A 101 -13.52 -10.33 17.89
N THR A 102 -13.41 -9.07 18.27
CA THR A 102 -12.63 -8.62 19.41
C THR A 102 -13.47 -7.76 20.34
N VAL A 103 -13.24 -7.84 21.64
CA VAL A 103 -13.93 -7.01 22.62
C VAL A 103 -13.17 -5.70 22.79
N GLY A 104 -13.88 -4.58 22.80
CA GLY A 104 -13.32 -3.24 22.97
C GLY A 104 -13.41 -2.37 21.70
N LYS A 105 -12.87 -1.16 21.77
CA LYS A 105 -12.89 -0.20 20.66
C LYS A 105 -12.19 -0.75 19.42
N PRO A 106 -12.64 -0.41 18.21
CA PRO A 106 -12.07 -0.92 16.97
C PRO A 106 -10.58 -0.57 16.84
N PRO A 107 -9.81 -1.42 16.16
CA PRO A 107 -8.42 -1.12 15.80
C PRO A 107 -8.28 0.20 15.06
N HIS A 108 -7.14 0.91 15.31
CA HIS A 108 -6.83 2.15 14.60
C HIS A 108 -5.64 2.02 13.66
N HIS A 109 -4.81 1.00 13.85
CA HIS A 109 -3.67 0.72 13.00
C HIS A 109 -3.68 -0.76 12.64
N ILE A 110 -3.56 -1.03 11.34
CA ILE A 110 -3.42 -2.37 10.77
C ILE A 110 -2.23 -2.34 9.83
N LEU A 111 -1.36 -3.34 9.91
CA LEU A 111 -0.19 -3.50 9.06
C LEU A 111 -0.11 -4.95 8.58
N PHE A 112 0.36 -5.14 7.35
CA PHE A 112 0.80 -6.43 6.86
C PHE A 112 2.30 -6.62 7.10
N ASP A 113 2.66 -7.78 7.62
CA ASP A 113 4.03 -8.27 7.72
C ASP A 113 4.13 -9.63 7.05
N LYS A 114 4.43 -9.66 5.77
CA LYS A 114 4.44 -10.88 4.92
C LYS A 114 3.10 -11.63 5.01
N ASN A 115 3.09 -12.73 5.77
CA ASN A 115 1.90 -13.56 6.00
C ASN A 115 1.15 -13.21 7.29
N ASN A 116 1.65 -12.26 8.07
CA ASN A 116 1.03 -11.85 9.32
C ASN A 116 0.27 -10.54 9.14
N ILE A 117 -0.85 -10.42 9.83
CA ILE A 117 -1.59 -9.19 10.01
C ILE A 117 -1.35 -8.73 11.44
N ILE A 118 -0.83 -7.52 11.61
CA ILE A 118 -0.57 -6.93 12.91
C ILE A 118 -1.52 -5.75 13.09
N PHE A 119 -2.25 -5.72 14.19
CA PHE A 119 -3.14 -4.60 14.50
C PHE A 119 -3.05 -4.15 15.96
N SER A 120 -3.37 -2.87 16.19
CA SER A 120 -3.40 -2.29 17.53
C SER A 120 -4.82 -2.07 18.00
N GLN A 121 -5.13 -2.51 19.22
CA GLN A 121 -6.39 -2.24 19.89
C GLN A 121 -6.12 -1.70 21.31
N GLY A 122 -6.39 -0.42 21.50
CA GLY A 122 -6.01 0.26 22.74
C GLY A 122 -4.51 0.16 23.05
N PRO A 123 -4.10 -0.38 24.20
CA PRO A 123 -2.70 -0.58 24.56
C PRO A 123 -2.08 -1.90 24.03
N SER A 124 -2.87 -2.75 23.41
CA SER A 124 -2.48 -4.11 23.01
C SER A 124 -2.16 -4.19 21.52
N ILE A 125 -1.26 -5.09 21.18
CA ILE A 125 -0.88 -5.42 19.80
C ILE A 125 -1.22 -6.91 19.60
N TYR A 126 -1.94 -7.18 18.54
CA TYR A 126 -2.33 -8.52 18.13
C TYR A 126 -1.65 -8.88 16.82
N SER A 127 -1.32 -10.15 16.65
CA SER A 127 -0.80 -10.71 15.42
C SER A 127 -1.67 -11.91 15.01
N LEU A 128 -1.95 -11.98 13.72
CA LEU A 128 -2.70 -13.06 13.08
C LEU A 128 -1.83 -13.61 11.97
N ASN A 129 -1.57 -14.91 11.99
CA ASN A 129 -0.95 -15.59 10.87
C ASN A 129 -2.05 -16.06 9.89
N ASN A 130 -1.74 -16.15 8.60
CA ASN A 130 -2.68 -16.68 7.60
C ASN A 130 -3.21 -18.08 7.94
N ASP A 131 -2.37 -18.94 8.51
CA ASP A 131 -2.76 -20.31 8.91
C ASP A 131 -3.71 -20.30 10.12
N ASP A 132 -3.55 -19.33 11.02
CA ASP A 132 -4.40 -19.13 12.19
C ASP A 132 -5.73 -18.43 11.83
N LEU A 133 -5.79 -17.70 10.70
CA LEU A 133 -7.00 -17.04 10.23
C LEU A 133 -8.13 -18.03 9.96
N ILE A 134 -7.80 -19.20 9.38
CA ILE A 134 -8.78 -20.27 9.10
C ILE A 134 -9.33 -20.85 10.41
N ASN A 135 -8.54 -20.88 11.46
CA ASN A 135 -8.89 -21.43 12.77
C ASN A 135 -9.44 -20.38 13.74
N GLY A 136 -9.47 -19.11 13.38
CA GLY A 136 -9.92 -17.99 14.23
C GLY A 136 -9.01 -17.71 15.43
N ASN A 137 -7.78 -18.21 15.43
CA ASN A 137 -6.84 -18.05 16.54
C ASN A 137 -6.13 -16.69 16.47
N ILE A 138 -6.42 -15.84 17.43
CA ILE A 138 -5.74 -14.54 17.60
C ILE A 138 -4.61 -14.72 18.60
N SER A 139 -3.39 -14.42 18.21
CA SER A 139 -2.27 -14.37 19.13
C SER A 139 -2.06 -12.94 19.64
N LEU A 140 -2.04 -12.78 20.97
CA LEU A 140 -1.65 -11.52 21.60
C LEU A 140 -0.13 -11.40 21.49
N LEU A 141 0.36 -10.52 20.60
CA LEU A 141 1.79 -10.28 20.43
C LEU A 141 2.37 -9.58 21.66
N ALA A 142 1.68 -8.58 22.19
CA ALA A 142 2.15 -7.83 23.32
C ALA A 142 1.06 -6.95 23.98
N ARG A 143 1.08 -6.88 25.32
CA ARG A 143 0.26 -5.97 26.13
C ARG A 143 1.15 -5.17 27.09
N ASN A 144 2.13 -4.47 26.55
CA ASN A 144 3.13 -3.79 27.38
C ASN A 144 2.97 -2.27 27.42
N HIS A 145 2.13 -1.67 26.56
CA HIS A 145 1.75 -0.28 26.70
C HIS A 145 0.68 -0.10 27.78
N ASN A 146 0.77 0.99 28.52
CA ASN A 146 -0.19 1.35 29.57
C ASN A 146 -1.32 2.24 29.05
N ALA A 147 -1.17 2.77 27.83
CA ALA A 147 -2.14 3.65 27.18
C ALA A 147 -2.25 3.31 25.70
N ARG A 148 -3.21 3.94 25.01
CA ARG A 148 -3.48 3.75 23.58
C ARG A 148 -2.24 3.99 22.74
N ILE A 149 -2.04 3.12 21.77
CA ILE A 149 -1.01 3.24 20.73
C ILE A 149 -1.39 4.39 19.79
N THR A 150 -0.45 5.29 19.55
CA THR A 150 -0.62 6.50 18.74
C THR A 150 -0.12 6.34 17.30
N CYS A 151 0.96 5.56 17.13
CA CYS A 151 1.53 5.26 15.82
C CYS A 151 2.19 3.89 15.84
N MET A 152 2.14 3.23 14.72
CA MET A 152 2.73 1.90 14.50
C MET A 152 3.41 1.87 13.15
N ARG A 153 4.67 1.42 13.11
CA ARG A 153 5.49 1.34 11.89
C ARG A 153 6.26 0.03 11.84
N LEU A 154 6.31 -0.54 10.64
CA LEU A 154 7.09 -1.72 10.34
C LEU A 154 8.30 -1.32 9.49
N PHE A 155 9.50 -1.74 9.89
CA PHE A 155 10.74 -1.46 9.18
C PHE A 155 11.42 -2.76 8.78
N SER A 156 11.84 -2.85 7.52
CA SER A 156 12.65 -3.96 7.03
C SER A 156 14.15 -3.70 7.32
N LEU A 157 14.82 -4.67 7.93
CA LEU A 157 16.28 -4.61 8.14
C LEU A 157 17.06 -5.21 6.97
N GLY A 158 16.43 -6.04 6.14
CA GLY A 158 17.09 -6.83 5.10
C GLY A 158 17.75 -6.05 3.98
N GLU A 159 17.29 -4.83 3.70
CA GLU A 159 17.89 -3.98 2.66
C GLU A 159 19.25 -3.39 3.07
N ALA A 160 19.65 -3.54 4.33
CA ALA A 160 20.81 -2.85 4.90
C ALA A 160 22.08 -3.69 5.06
N TYR A 161 21.99 -5.00 4.96
CA TYR A 161 23.13 -5.88 5.20
C TYR A 161 23.25 -6.93 4.08
N PRO A 162 23.85 -6.58 2.92
CA PRO A 162 23.98 -7.52 1.78
C PRO A 162 24.86 -8.75 2.09
N HIS A 163 25.57 -8.77 3.20
CA HIS A 163 26.52 -9.84 3.57
C HIS A 163 26.03 -10.79 4.69
N GLN A 164 24.82 -10.61 5.20
CA GLN A 164 24.24 -11.54 6.17
C GLN A 164 23.57 -12.74 5.50
N SER A 165 23.49 -13.87 6.22
CA SER A 165 22.83 -15.10 5.75
C SER A 165 21.40 -14.84 5.33
N GLU A 166 20.89 -15.54 4.33
CA GLU A 166 19.51 -15.34 3.79
C GLU A 166 18.42 -15.46 4.85
N SER A 167 18.64 -16.22 5.92
CA SER A 167 17.71 -16.37 7.05
C SER A 167 17.63 -15.13 7.96
N GLU A 168 18.64 -14.28 8.00
CA GLU A 168 18.69 -13.06 8.83
C GLU A 168 18.26 -11.80 8.05
N LYS A 169 18.28 -11.85 6.71
CA LYS A 169 17.89 -10.72 5.85
C LYS A 169 16.40 -10.35 5.92
N ASP A 170 15.60 -11.19 6.53
CA ASP A 170 14.14 -11.12 6.42
C ASP A 170 13.43 -10.64 7.70
N ASP A 171 14.17 -10.16 8.69
CA ASP A 171 13.58 -9.74 9.96
C ASP A 171 13.07 -8.29 9.92
N ASN A 172 11.74 -8.15 9.94
CA ASN A 172 11.08 -6.87 10.13
C ASN A 172 11.06 -6.50 11.62
N ILE A 173 11.19 -5.19 11.89
CA ILE A 173 11.06 -4.62 13.24
C ILE A 173 9.78 -3.83 13.31
N LEU A 174 8.95 -4.11 14.30
CA LEU A 174 7.79 -3.30 14.61
C LEU A 174 8.19 -2.24 15.65
N ILE A 175 7.88 -0.97 15.38
CA ILE A 175 8.03 0.14 16.33
C ILE A 175 6.67 0.75 16.60
N THR A 176 6.36 0.92 17.88
CA THR A 176 5.10 1.51 18.34
C THR A 176 5.35 2.66 19.29
N SER A 177 4.55 3.71 19.16
CA SER A 177 4.49 4.83 20.11
C SER A 177 3.12 4.87 20.79
N SER A 178 3.04 5.43 21.99
CA SER A 178 1.83 5.42 22.80
C SER A 178 1.64 6.70 23.58
N ASN A 179 0.41 6.92 24.03
CA ASN A 179 0.06 7.98 24.97
C ASN A 179 0.71 7.79 26.36
N ASP A 180 1.33 6.63 26.63
CA ASP A 180 2.13 6.40 27.83
C ASP A 180 3.52 7.05 27.81
N HIS A 181 3.82 7.86 26.76
CA HIS A 181 5.08 8.57 26.50
C HIS A 181 6.25 7.66 26.10
N PHE A 182 6.00 6.34 25.98
CA PHE A 182 7.02 5.37 25.63
C PHE A 182 6.93 4.97 24.16
N ILE A 183 8.09 4.63 23.63
CA ILE A 183 8.24 3.99 22.33
C ILE A 183 8.77 2.60 22.59
N ARG A 184 8.22 1.60 21.89
CA ARG A 184 8.66 0.22 21.99
C ARG A 184 9.03 -0.33 20.64
N LEU A 185 10.12 -1.06 20.63
CA LEU A 185 10.62 -1.82 19.49
C LEU A 185 10.39 -3.30 19.78
N TRP A 186 9.83 -3.99 18.80
CA TRP A 186 9.52 -5.41 18.84
C TRP A 186 10.28 -6.12 17.75
N SER A 187 11.01 -7.15 18.10
CA SER A 187 11.77 -8.01 17.20
C SER A 187 11.70 -9.45 17.69
N LYS A 188 12.12 -10.43 16.87
CA LYS A 188 12.19 -11.84 17.28
C LYS A 188 13.00 -12.06 18.55
N GLY A 189 13.99 -11.20 18.80
CA GLY A 189 14.84 -11.26 20.00
C GLY A 189 14.25 -10.63 21.26
N GLY A 190 13.01 -10.13 21.22
CA GLY A 190 12.35 -9.52 22.37
C GLY A 190 11.92 -8.07 22.13
N SER A 191 11.55 -7.37 23.22
CA SER A 191 11.11 -5.99 23.17
C SER A 191 12.08 -5.05 23.86
N ARG A 192 12.22 -3.82 23.31
CA ARG A 192 12.97 -2.72 23.94
C ARG A 192 12.06 -1.53 24.17
N CYS A 193 12.28 -0.82 25.27
CA CYS A 193 11.52 0.37 25.62
C CYS A 193 12.43 1.60 25.58
N PHE A 194 12.00 2.63 24.87
CA PHE A 194 12.67 3.94 24.78
C PHE A 194 11.88 4.96 25.57
N LYS A 195 12.58 5.62 26.49
CA LYS A 195 12.04 6.67 27.36
C LYS A 195 12.70 8.00 27.03
N GLY A 196 11.91 9.06 27.01
CA GLY A 196 12.50 10.38 26.80
C GLY A 196 11.51 11.49 26.60
N HIS A 197 10.44 11.30 25.82
CA HIS A 197 9.44 12.34 25.63
C HIS A 197 8.75 12.72 26.94
N HIS A 198 8.49 14.04 27.11
CA HIS A 198 7.77 14.57 28.27
C HIS A 198 6.25 14.53 28.09
N GLY A 199 5.77 14.19 26.88
CA GLY A 199 4.38 13.98 26.52
C GLY A 199 4.21 12.77 25.64
N PRO A 200 2.99 12.45 25.20
CA PRO A 200 2.72 11.40 24.23
C PRO A 200 3.61 11.48 22.99
N ALA A 201 4.19 10.37 22.57
CA ALA A 201 4.85 10.26 21.28
C ALA A 201 3.77 10.02 20.23
N LEU A 202 3.56 11.00 19.34
CA LEU A 202 2.42 11.04 18.42
C LEU A 202 2.71 10.41 17.05
N THR A 203 3.96 10.51 16.59
CA THR A 203 4.33 10.06 15.25
C THR A 203 5.74 9.47 15.23
N LEU A 204 5.97 8.60 14.26
CA LEU A 204 7.26 7.96 13.97
C LEU A 204 7.66 8.27 12.53
N SER A 205 8.96 8.27 12.23
CA SER A 205 9.44 8.38 10.85
C SER A 205 8.89 7.24 9.98
N ASP A 206 8.65 7.52 8.71
CA ASP A 206 8.15 6.53 7.73
C ASP A 206 9.25 5.58 7.28
N LYS A 207 10.52 6.00 7.36
CA LYS A 207 11.71 5.22 6.98
C LYS A 207 12.77 5.33 8.06
N LEU A 208 13.73 4.43 8.02
CA LEU A 208 14.93 4.50 8.83
C LEU A 208 15.88 5.59 8.29
N LEU A 209 16.58 6.25 9.22
CA LEU A 209 17.56 7.29 8.96
C LEU A 209 18.97 6.72 9.10
N GLY A 210 19.94 7.36 8.48
CA GLY A 210 21.36 7.05 8.62
C GLY A 210 21.91 6.19 7.49
N ASP A 211 23.25 6.10 7.48
CA ASP A 211 24.03 5.28 6.55
C ASP A 211 24.24 3.87 7.11
N ASP A 212 24.92 3.00 6.37
CA ASP A 212 25.13 1.58 6.66
C ASP A 212 25.73 1.23 8.03
N THR A 213 26.29 2.22 8.75
CA THR A 213 26.98 2.02 10.04
C THR A 213 26.06 2.16 11.27
N GLY A 214 24.86 2.70 11.13
CA GLY A 214 23.97 2.88 12.28
C GLY A 214 22.56 3.34 11.91
N LYS A 215 21.60 2.43 11.96
CA LYS A 215 20.19 2.76 11.69
C LYS A 215 19.55 3.49 12.84
N LEU A 216 18.94 4.62 12.52
CA LEU A 216 18.19 5.46 13.43
C LEU A 216 16.71 5.48 13.00
N PHE A 217 15.83 5.66 13.97
CA PHE A 217 14.47 6.09 13.71
C PHE A 217 14.17 7.38 14.47
N ALA A 218 13.19 8.14 14.02
CA ALA A 218 12.78 9.38 14.66
C ALA A 218 11.38 9.27 15.25
N SER A 219 11.15 9.98 16.34
CA SER A 219 9.84 10.14 16.96
C SER A 219 9.52 11.61 17.19
N GLY A 220 8.26 11.99 17.00
CA GLY A 220 7.73 13.32 17.28
C GLY A 220 6.75 13.27 18.44
N GLY A 221 6.94 14.15 19.40
CA GLY A 221 6.15 14.20 20.63
C GLY A 221 5.17 15.38 20.69
N GLU A 222 4.23 15.26 21.61
CA GLU A 222 3.35 16.37 22.00
C GLU A 222 4.14 17.51 22.67
N ASP A 223 5.31 17.16 23.24
CA ASP A 223 6.28 18.10 23.82
C ASP A 223 6.97 19.02 22.78
N GLY A 224 6.63 18.91 21.50
CA GLY A 224 7.22 19.69 20.39
C GLY A 224 8.64 19.26 20.05
N THR A 225 9.17 18.20 20.65
CA THR A 225 10.51 17.70 20.33
C THR A 225 10.46 16.59 19.28
N VAL A 226 11.50 16.54 18.45
CA VAL A 226 11.81 15.39 17.60
C VAL A 226 13.03 14.69 18.19
N ARG A 227 12.93 13.37 18.39
CA ARG A 227 14.00 12.59 19.00
C ARG A 227 14.50 11.52 18.04
N LEU A 228 15.83 11.35 18.01
CA LEU A 228 16.52 10.35 17.20
C LEU A 228 16.99 9.21 18.08
N TRP A 229 16.68 7.99 17.68
CA TRP A 229 16.94 6.79 18.45
C TRP A 229 17.74 5.78 17.63
N SER A 230 18.74 5.16 18.25
CA SER A 230 19.51 4.08 17.63
C SER A 230 18.84 2.74 17.87
N ILE A 231 18.66 1.97 16.78
CA ILE A 231 18.14 0.59 16.82
C ILE A 231 19.17 -0.35 17.45
N ASN A 232 20.47 -0.13 17.20
CA ASN A 232 21.55 -1.06 17.58
C ASN A 232 22.15 -0.81 18.97
N SER A 233 21.57 0.09 19.78
CA SER A 233 22.17 0.39 21.10
C SER A 233 22.03 -0.80 22.06
N SER A 234 23.14 -1.24 22.64
CA SER A 234 23.29 -2.43 23.50
C SER A 234 23.01 -2.15 24.98
N GLY A 235 21.96 -1.47 25.34
CA GLY A 235 21.61 -1.19 26.75
C GLY A 235 20.29 -1.84 27.18
N LYS A 236 20.29 -2.62 28.29
CA LYS A 236 19.08 -3.28 28.83
C LYS A 236 17.89 -2.33 29.13
N ARG A 237 18.10 -1.00 29.18
CA ARG A 237 17.06 0.00 29.47
C ARG A 237 17.00 1.15 28.44
N GLY A 238 17.63 1.02 27.26
CA GLY A 238 17.57 2.07 26.23
C GLY A 238 18.23 3.41 26.59
N GLN A 239 18.98 3.50 27.67
CA GLN A 239 19.60 4.75 28.16
C GLN A 239 20.60 5.37 27.17
N HIS A 240 21.24 4.56 26.34
CA HIS A 240 22.18 5.01 25.29
C HIS A 240 21.55 5.01 23.88
N ALA A 241 20.25 4.74 23.78
CA ALA A 241 19.56 4.70 22.49
C ALA A 241 19.23 6.10 21.97
N LEU A 242 18.99 7.07 22.85
CA LEU A 242 18.73 8.46 22.45
C LEU A 242 20.03 9.08 21.92
N LYS A 243 20.06 9.36 20.63
CA LYS A 243 21.22 9.99 19.96
C LYS A 243 21.12 11.51 20.00
N ALA A 244 19.93 12.06 19.73
CA ALA A 244 19.73 13.50 19.74
C ALA A 244 18.28 13.85 20.07
N THR A 245 18.11 15.06 20.64
CA THR A 245 16.80 15.72 20.76
C THR A 245 16.86 17.03 19.97
N LEU A 246 15.98 17.16 18.98
CA LEU A 246 15.89 18.30 18.10
C LEU A 246 14.77 19.22 18.61
N TYR A 247 15.16 20.43 18.98
CA TYR A 247 14.27 21.45 19.49
C TYR A 247 13.93 22.47 18.42
N GLY A 248 12.72 23.00 18.45
CA GLY A 248 12.32 24.08 17.55
C GLY A 248 10.83 24.19 17.28
N HIS A 249 10.07 23.08 17.29
CA HIS A 249 8.62 23.19 17.22
C HIS A 249 8.03 23.67 18.54
N GLU A 250 7.09 24.60 18.47
CA GLU A 250 6.38 25.17 19.60
C GLU A 250 5.13 24.38 19.99
N LYS A 251 4.63 23.58 19.06
CA LYS A 251 3.44 22.73 19.20
C LYS A 251 3.78 21.29 18.86
N ALA A 252 2.89 20.39 19.25
CA ALA A 252 3.01 18.96 19.01
C ALA A 252 3.41 18.63 17.56
N VAL A 253 4.36 17.73 17.39
CA VAL A 253 4.81 17.21 16.10
C VAL A 253 3.80 16.16 15.63
N SER A 254 3.08 16.43 14.53
CA SER A 254 2.00 15.58 14.06
C SER A 254 2.42 14.61 12.94
N LEU A 255 3.32 15.03 12.07
CA LEU A 255 3.76 14.23 10.92
C LEU A 255 5.28 14.29 10.77
N MET A 256 5.86 13.18 10.33
CA MET A 256 7.28 13.09 10.00
C MET A 256 7.48 12.17 8.80
N SER A 257 8.45 12.50 7.95
CA SER A 257 8.87 11.68 6.82
C SER A 257 10.35 11.91 6.52
N VAL A 258 11.03 10.89 6.02
CA VAL A 258 12.43 10.99 5.57
C VAL A 258 12.44 11.50 4.14
N ALA A 259 13.33 12.44 3.83
CA ALA A 259 13.45 12.98 2.47
C ALA A 259 13.80 11.90 1.45
N GLY A 260 13.19 11.97 0.25
CA GLY A 260 13.36 10.93 -0.76
C GLY A 260 14.76 10.85 -1.35
N HIS A 261 15.50 11.97 -1.39
CA HIS A 261 16.82 12.06 -2.02
C HIS A 261 18.00 11.88 -1.05
N LYS A 262 17.74 11.95 0.26
CA LYS A 262 18.81 11.85 1.28
C LYS A 262 18.26 11.28 2.57
N THR A 263 18.68 10.08 2.92
CA THR A 263 18.20 9.35 4.12
C THR A 263 18.61 9.99 5.44
N SER A 264 19.55 10.94 5.43
CA SER A 264 19.93 11.72 6.59
C SER A 264 19.07 12.98 6.81
N LEU A 265 18.18 13.33 5.88
CA LEU A 265 17.27 14.46 6.03
C LEU A 265 15.90 14.01 6.52
N LEU A 266 15.50 14.56 7.65
CA LEU A 266 14.19 14.34 8.24
C LEU A 266 13.32 15.60 8.10
N VAL A 267 12.10 15.44 7.64
CA VAL A 267 11.10 16.49 7.59
C VAL A 267 10.08 16.25 8.70
N SER A 268 9.77 17.27 9.47
CA SER A 268 8.73 17.23 10.51
C SER A 268 7.78 18.39 10.39
N ILE A 269 6.51 18.15 10.69
CA ILE A 269 5.46 19.18 10.69
C ILE A 269 4.73 19.14 12.03
N SER A 270 4.56 20.31 12.61
CA SER A 270 3.79 20.48 13.86
C SER A 270 2.34 20.88 13.56
N ARG A 271 1.46 20.73 14.56
CA ARG A 271 0.02 21.03 14.45
C ARG A 271 -0.27 22.48 14.04
N ASN A 272 0.64 23.43 14.28
CA ASN A 272 0.52 24.82 13.84
C ASN A 272 1.02 25.06 12.40
N GLY A 273 1.27 24.00 11.63
CA GLY A 273 1.68 24.09 10.23
C GLY A 273 3.15 24.50 10.02
N LYS A 274 3.99 24.54 11.05
CA LYS A 274 5.43 24.78 10.86
C LYS A 274 6.11 23.52 10.35
N VAL A 275 6.76 23.63 9.20
CA VAL A 275 7.57 22.59 8.55
C VAL A 275 9.03 22.86 8.84
N ARG A 276 9.75 21.84 9.32
CA ARG A 276 11.20 21.88 9.57
C ARG A 276 11.90 20.72 8.91
N VAL A 277 13.08 21.01 8.38
CA VAL A 277 13.99 20.02 7.79
C VAL A 277 15.22 19.94 8.67
N TRP A 278 15.60 18.73 9.05
CA TRP A 278 16.69 18.42 9.95
C TRP A 278 17.73 17.58 9.25
N ASP A 279 19.00 17.94 9.34
CA ASP A 279 20.11 17.08 8.95
C ASP A 279 20.58 16.26 10.14
N THR A 280 20.36 14.94 10.08
CA THR A 280 20.68 14.04 11.19
C THR A 280 22.16 13.68 11.27
N THR A 281 22.96 13.98 10.25
CA THR A 281 24.42 13.76 10.29
C THR A 281 25.10 14.71 11.26
N SER A 282 24.60 15.94 11.35
CA SER A 282 25.14 16.97 12.29
C SER A 282 24.63 16.80 13.72
N ALA A 283 23.70 15.87 13.98
CA ALA A 283 23.16 15.65 15.33
C ALA A 283 24.18 15.03 16.33
N SER A 284 25.30 14.52 15.85
CA SER A 284 26.38 14.00 16.69
C SER A 284 27.33 15.07 17.24
N SER A 285 27.28 16.32 16.75
CA SER A 285 28.06 17.43 17.25
C SER A 285 27.40 18.08 18.48
N SER A 286 28.20 18.59 19.39
CA SER A 286 27.76 19.16 20.70
C SER A 286 26.89 20.42 20.61
N ILE A 287 26.63 20.95 19.40
CA ILE A 287 25.83 22.17 19.19
C ILE A 287 24.44 21.77 18.64
N ARG A 288 23.49 21.58 19.56
CA ARG A 288 22.13 21.04 19.33
C ARG A 288 21.19 21.91 18.48
N SER A 289 21.53 23.16 18.19
CA SER A 289 20.66 24.11 17.47
C SER A 289 20.90 24.17 15.95
N LEU A 290 21.99 23.60 15.44
CA LEU A 290 22.40 23.71 14.04
C LEU A 290 21.85 22.62 13.11
N CYS A 291 21.08 21.65 13.63
CA CYS A 291 20.53 20.57 12.82
C CYS A 291 19.36 20.97 11.92
N CYS A 292 18.70 22.13 12.18
CA CYS A 292 17.60 22.61 11.34
C CYS A 292 18.16 23.36 10.14
N VAL A 293 18.10 22.70 8.97
CA VAL A 293 18.65 23.25 7.71
C VAL A 293 17.61 23.99 6.87
N GLY A 294 16.33 23.84 7.19
CA GLY A 294 15.26 24.53 6.47
C GLY A 294 13.99 24.68 7.32
N MET A 295 13.27 25.76 7.09
CA MET A 295 12.01 26.05 7.77
C MET A 295 11.05 26.81 6.86
N THR A 296 9.78 26.39 6.90
CA THR A 296 8.68 27.12 6.26
C THR A 296 7.38 26.89 7.05
N SER A 297 6.28 27.49 6.62
CA SER A 297 4.99 27.32 7.25
C SER A 297 3.88 27.11 6.23
N ILE A 298 2.90 26.32 6.60
CA ILE A 298 1.64 26.12 5.87
C ILE A 298 0.49 26.73 6.68
N PRO A 299 -0.57 27.21 6.03
CA PRO A 299 -1.58 28.03 6.71
C PRO A 299 -2.47 27.27 7.69
N LEU A 300 -2.60 25.93 7.53
CA LEU A 300 -3.56 25.11 8.28
C LEU A 300 -2.90 23.86 8.89
N SER A 301 -3.62 23.20 9.79
CA SER A 301 -3.16 21.95 10.41
C SER A 301 -2.98 20.86 9.36
N PRO A 302 -1.83 20.16 9.33
CA PRO A 302 -1.57 19.12 8.35
C PRO A 302 -2.38 17.86 8.64
N VAL A 303 -2.87 17.24 7.56
CA VAL A 303 -3.60 15.96 7.56
C VAL A 303 -2.69 14.82 7.11
N GLY A 304 -1.86 15.06 6.10
CA GLY A 304 -0.96 14.07 5.55
C GLY A 304 0.30 14.69 4.95
N MET A 305 1.36 13.90 4.88
CA MET A 305 2.65 14.30 4.32
C MET A 305 3.32 13.13 3.63
N LYS A 306 3.91 13.38 2.47
CA LYS A 306 4.77 12.44 1.74
C LYS A 306 5.98 13.17 1.18
N CYS A 307 7.15 12.58 1.34
CA CYS A 307 8.39 13.06 0.72
C CYS A 307 8.74 12.20 -0.50
N HIS A 308 9.02 12.85 -1.62
CA HIS A 308 9.52 12.19 -2.81
C HIS A 308 10.63 13.06 -3.44
N GLU A 309 11.75 12.45 -3.74
CA GLU A 309 12.95 13.16 -4.20
C GLU A 309 13.24 14.39 -3.32
N LYS A 310 13.26 15.58 -3.93
CA LYS A 310 13.56 16.87 -3.29
C LYS A 310 12.30 17.63 -2.86
N LEU A 311 11.11 17.04 -3.03
CA LEU A 311 9.83 17.66 -2.71
C LEU A 311 9.19 17.02 -1.50
N VAL A 312 8.52 17.83 -0.71
CA VAL A 312 7.54 17.38 0.28
C VAL A 312 6.16 17.87 -0.11
N TYR A 313 5.22 16.93 -0.16
CA TYR A 313 3.80 17.17 -0.40
C TYR A 313 3.08 17.17 0.94
N VAL A 314 2.35 18.22 1.22
CA VAL A 314 1.60 18.37 2.48
C VAL A 314 0.16 18.69 2.17
N ALA A 315 -0.74 17.85 2.66
CA ALA A 315 -2.17 18.11 2.64
C ALA A 315 -2.60 18.82 3.93
N ALA A 316 -3.24 19.99 3.80
CA ALA A 316 -3.72 20.78 4.93
C ALA A 316 -4.98 21.55 4.56
N GLY A 317 -6.03 21.46 5.38
CA GLY A 317 -7.31 22.10 5.11
C GLY A 317 -7.92 21.61 3.80
N SER A 318 -8.10 22.49 2.83
CA SER A 318 -8.60 22.18 1.48
C SER A 318 -7.51 22.20 0.41
N SER A 319 -6.23 22.21 0.79
CA SER A 319 -5.14 22.34 -0.17
C SER A 319 -4.04 21.30 0.02
N VAL A 320 -3.37 20.95 -1.08
CA VAL A 320 -2.11 20.22 -1.09
C VAL A 320 -1.02 21.15 -1.58
N ILE A 321 0.05 21.27 -0.81
CA ILE A 321 1.17 22.16 -1.06
C ILE A 321 2.41 21.32 -1.30
N ALA A 322 3.10 21.54 -2.43
CA ALA A 322 4.42 20.99 -2.68
C ALA A 322 5.49 22.03 -2.36
N ILE A 323 6.48 21.63 -1.56
CA ILE A 323 7.58 22.48 -1.10
C ILE A 323 8.91 21.84 -1.50
N ASP A 324 9.81 22.61 -2.11
CA ASP A 324 11.19 22.16 -2.41
C ASP A 324 12.01 22.21 -1.10
N LEU A 325 12.54 21.05 -0.70
CA LEU A 325 13.32 20.89 0.54
C LEU A 325 14.67 21.64 0.53
N ARG A 326 15.17 22.07 -0.64
CA ARG A 326 16.43 22.81 -0.75
C ARG A 326 16.23 24.30 -0.57
N THR A 327 15.17 24.83 -1.14
CA THR A 327 14.88 26.27 -1.15
C THR A 327 13.83 26.66 -0.12
N MET A 328 13.08 25.69 0.39
CA MET A 328 11.91 25.87 1.27
C MET A 328 10.78 26.70 0.66
N HIS A 329 10.82 26.91 -0.67
CA HIS A 329 9.77 27.59 -1.41
C HIS A 329 8.67 26.64 -1.87
N ARG A 330 7.47 27.18 -1.95
CA ARG A 330 6.32 26.46 -2.51
C ARG A 330 6.51 26.35 -4.02
N VAL A 331 6.40 25.13 -4.53
CA VAL A 331 6.49 24.83 -5.97
C VAL A 331 5.12 25.00 -6.61
N PHE A 332 4.10 24.41 -6.00
CA PHE A 332 2.71 24.60 -6.40
C PHE A 332 1.76 24.43 -5.21
N THR A 333 0.54 24.90 -5.39
CA THR A 333 -0.56 24.67 -4.45
C THR A 333 -1.77 24.21 -5.23
N LEU A 334 -2.27 23.02 -4.91
CA LEU A 334 -3.51 22.47 -5.43
C LEU A 334 -4.60 22.76 -4.42
N VAL A 335 -5.72 23.33 -4.86
CA VAL A 335 -6.84 23.69 -4.01
C VAL A 335 -8.08 22.94 -4.47
N GLN A 336 -8.77 22.29 -3.54
CA GLN A 336 -10.08 21.66 -3.76
C GLN A 336 -11.17 22.40 -2.97
N GLN A 337 -12.45 22.15 -3.31
CA GLN A 337 -13.55 22.82 -2.64
C GLN A 337 -13.80 22.32 -1.22
N ALA A 338 -13.66 20.98 -1.01
CA ALA A 338 -13.93 20.33 0.27
C ALA A 338 -12.66 20.21 1.12
N GLN A 339 -12.84 20.08 2.43
CA GLN A 339 -11.74 19.78 3.35
C GLN A 339 -11.13 18.40 3.02
N ILE A 340 -9.80 18.32 3.08
CA ILE A 340 -9.04 17.08 2.90
C ILE A 340 -9.02 16.34 4.23
N HIS A 341 -9.40 15.07 4.21
CA HIS A 341 -9.38 14.16 5.36
C HIS A 341 -8.31 13.07 5.25
N SER A 342 -7.92 12.73 4.03
CA SER A 342 -6.85 11.77 3.76
C SER A 342 -6.07 12.15 2.49
N PHE A 343 -4.86 11.63 2.39
CA PHE A 343 -3.94 12.00 1.33
C PHE A 343 -2.99 10.85 1.03
N GLU A 344 -2.85 10.52 -0.24
CA GLU A 344 -1.84 9.60 -0.76
C GLU A 344 -1.17 10.16 -2.02
N PHE A 345 0.09 9.80 -2.23
CA PHE A 345 0.88 10.19 -3.40
C PHE A 345 1.61 8.98 -3.96
N LEU A 346 1.43 8.73 -5.25
CA LEU A 346 2.08 7.67 -6.01
C LEU A 346 3.10 8.28 -6.98
N PRO A 347 4.38 8.33 -6.62
CA PRO A 347 5.42 8.99 -7.42
C PRO A 347 5.59 8.37 -8.80
N SER A 348 5.53 7.05 -8.91
CA SER A 348 5.78 6.31 -10.15
C SER A 348 4.84 6.70 -11.30
N LYS A 349 3.62 7.12 -10.97
CA LYS A 349 2.62 7.62 -11.93
C LYS A 349 2.41 9.13 -11.86
N SER A 350 3.08 9.82 -10.94
CA SER A 350 2.82 11.23 -10.65
C SER A 350 1.36 11.51 -10.29
N LEU A 351 0.70 10.52 -9.65
CA LEU A 351 -0.68 10.62 -9.20
C LEU A 351 -0.75 10.98 -7.71
N LEU A 352 -1.70 11.84 -7.42
CA LEU A 352 -2.03 12.26 -6.06
C LEU A 352 -3.51 12.01 -5.84
N CYS A 353 -3.87 11.45 -4.70
CA CYS A 353 -5.26 11.24 -4.30
C CYS A 353 -5.55 11.98 -3.00
N THR A 354 -6.67 12.69 -2.97
CA THR A 354 -7.17 13.41 -1.79
C THR A 354 -8.56 12.92 -1.44
N GLY A 355 -8.76 12.50 -0.19
CA GLY A 355 -10.07 12.14 0.33
C GLY A 355 -10.77 13.37 0.92
N GLY A 356 -11.95 13.67 0.41
CA GLY A 356 -12.83 14.74 0.89
C GLY A 356 -14.06 14.19 1.60
N THR A 357 -15.11 15.01 1.73
CA THR A 357 -16.41 14.59 2.20
C THR A 357 -17.22 14.07 1.02
N GLY A 358 -17.70 12.83 1.09
CA GLY A 358 -18.52 12.18 0.07
C GLY A 358 -17.75 11.63 -1.13
N ARG A 359 -16.54 12.10 -1.38
CA ARG A 359 -15.73 11.69 -2.56
C ARG A 359 -14.23 11.80 -2.33
N ALA A 360 -13.47 11.07 -3.14
CA ALA A 360 -12.04 11.29 -3.28
C ALA A 360 -11.73 11.81 -4.68
N LEU A 361 -10.62 12.55 -4.82
CA LEU A 361 -10.22 13.18 -6.07
C LEU A 361 -8.83 12.69 -6.48
N LEU A 362 -8.67 12.30 -7.73
CA LEU A 362 -7.40 11.96 -8.34
C LEU A 362 -6.85 13.15 -9.12
N TRP A 363 -5.54 13.38 -9.00
CA TRP A 363 -4.84 14.49 -9.61
C TRP A 363 -3.57 14.00 -10.30
N ASP A 364 -3.32 14.42 -11.51
CA ASP A 364 -2.02 14.23 -12.19
C ASP A 364 -1.13 15.44 -11.90
N THR A 365 -0.05 15.22 -11.13
CA THR A 365 0.85 16.30 -10.72
C THR A 365 1.62 16.92 -11.88
N ARG A 366 1.73 16.25 -13.05
CA ARG A 366 2.35 16.78 -14.27
C ARG A 366 1.51 17.86 -14.94
N ARG A 367 0.20 17.86 -14.71
CA ARG A 367 -0.75 18.83 -15.26
C ARG A 367 -0.93 20.06 -14.37
N ILE A 368 -0.29 20.09 -13.21
CA ILE A 368 -0.40 21.23 -12.28
C ILE A 368 0.52 22.34 -12.79
N SER A 369 -0.06 23.38 -13.39
CA SER A 369 0.63 24.61 -13.74
C SER A 369 0.29 25.71 -12.74
N SER A 370 1.20 26.65 -12.54
CA SER A 370 1.04 27.75 -11.57
C SER A 370 -0.07 28.76 -11.91
N THR A 371 -0.64 28.71 -13.12
CA THR A 371 -1.52 29.76 -13.65
C THR A 371 -2.94 29.32 -14.00
N ALA A 372 -3.25 28.02 -14.01
CA ALA A 372 -4.58 27.52 -14.37
C ALA A 372 -5.27 26.83 -13.18
N LYS A 373 -6.62 26.93 -13.16
CA LYS A 373 -7.44 26.13 -12.25
C LYS A 373 -7.23 24.66 -12.62
N VAL A 374 -6.64 23.92 -11.71
CA VAL A 374 -6.37 22.48 -11.92
C VAL A 374 -7.67 21.71 -11.68
N GLU A 375 -8.07 20.92 -12.67
CA GLU A 375 -9.19 20.01 -12.55
C GLU A 375 -8.69 18.61 -12.18
N PRO A 376 -9.44 17.86 -11.35
CA PRO A 376 -9.09 16.48 -11.05
C PRO A 376 -9.13 15.61 -12.32
N SER A 377 -8.25 14.64 -12.42
CA SER A 377 -8.25 13.66 -13.51
C SER A 377 -9.40 12.68 -13.40
N ALA A 378 -9.87 12.40 -12.18
CA ALA A 378 -11.06 11.61 -11.90
C ALA A 378 -11.66 11.99 -10.54
N GLU A 379 -12.98 11.86 -10.45
CA GLU A 379 -13.74 11.98 -9.22
C GLU A 379 -14.24 10.60 -8.80
N LEU A 380 -13.98 10.20 -7.56
CA LEU A 380 -14.33 8.90 -6.99
C LEU A 380 -15.51 9.09 -6.03
N ASP A 381 -16.71 9.16 -6.60
CA ASP A 381 -17.95 9.42 -5.86
C ASP A 381 -18.58 8.13 -5.32
N GLY A 382 -19.23 8.22 -4.15
CA GLY A 382 -20.00 7.09 -3.58
C GLY A 382 -19.72 6.83 -2.11
N HIS A 383 -19.25 7.84 -1.38
CA HIS A 383 -19.13 7.85 0.06
C HIS A 383 -20.21 8.73 0.70
N VAL A 384 -20.69 8.33 1.88
CA VAL A 384 -21.67 9.11 2.65
C VAL A 384 -20.96 10.13 3.53
N GLY A 385 -19.83 9.72 4.12
CA GLY A 385 -19.06 10.52 5.06
C GLY A 385 -17.69 10.96 4.54
N PRO A 386 -16.82 11.44 5.45
CA PRO A 386 -15.47 11.83 5.11
C PRO A 386 -14.58 10.63 4.79
N VAL A 387 -13.91 10.66 3.64
CA VAL A 387 -12.95 9.64 3.21
C VAL A 387 -11.66 9.80 4.01
N LYS A 388 -11.55 9.10 5.14
CA LYS A 388 -10.37 9.15 6.03
C LYS A 388 -9.36 8.04 5.77
N LEU A 389 -9.80 6.95 5.16
CA LEU A 389 -8.97 5.81 4.82
C LEU A 389 -8.71 5.82 3.32
N LEU A 390 -7.46 5.86 2.96
CA LEU A 390 -7.01 5.93 1.57
C LEU A 390 -5.78 5.06 1.43
N HIS A 391 -5.80 4.17 0.44
CA HIS A 391 -4.64 3.43 -0.03
C HIS A 391 -4.57 3.56 -1.55
N MET A 392 -3.38 3.79 -2.08
CA MET A 392 -3.17 3.86 -3.52
C MET A 392 -1.91 3.08 -3.90
N ASP A 393 -2.07 2.20 -4.86
CA ASP A 393 -0.97 1.49 -5.50
C ASP A 393 -0.95 1.75 -7.03
N LEU A 394 -0.10 1.03 -7.77
CA LEU A 394 0.05 1.20 -9.22
C LEU A 394 -1.23 0.97 -10.02
N HIS A 395 -2.18 0.22 -9.49
CA HIS A 395 -3.32 -0.29 -10.25
C HIS A 395 -4.65 0.14 -9.67
N LYS A 396 -4.73 0.34 -8.36
CA LYS A 396 -6.00 0.62 -7.67
C LYS A 396 -5.87 1.68 -6.60
N VAL A 397 -7.00 2.30 -6.31
CA VAL A 397 -7.24 3.17 -5.15
C VAL A 397 -8.30 2.50 -4.30
N VAL A 398 -8.08 2.43 -2.99
CA VAL A 398 -9.05 1.89 -2.04
C VAL A 398 -9.41 3.01 -1.07
N THR A 399 -10.70 3.29 -0.95
CA THR A 399 -11.21 4.40 -0.16
C THR A 399 -12.25 3.94 0.84
N GLY A 400 -12.27 4.55 2.02
CA GLY A 400 -13.23 4.24 3.08
C GLY A 400 -13.27 5.32 4.15
N GLY A 401 -14.21 5.21 5.05
CA GLY A 401 -14.39 6.18 6.14
C GLY A 401 -15.13 5.60 7.35
N PRO A 402 -15.11 6.34 8.48
CA PRO A 402 -15.76 5.88 9.70
C PRO A 402 -17.29 5.90 9.62
N ASP A 403 -17.85 6.68 8.69
CA ASP A 403 -19.29 6.82 8.51
C ASP A 403 -19.80 6.00 7.30
N ASP A 404 -18.89 5.31 6.61
CA ASP A 404 -19.20 4.52 5.42
C ASP A 404 -19.17 3.02 5.74
N PRO A 405 -20.28 2.29 5.56
CA PRO A 405 -20.32 0.84 5.74
C PRO A 405 -19.53 0.09 4.66
N LEU A 406 -19.17 0.78 3.58
CA LEU A 406 -18.48 0.23 2.42
C LEU A 406 -17.09 0.81 2.27
N VAL A 407 -16.16 -0.04 1.89
CA VAL A 407 -14.86 0.32 1.33
C VAL A 407 -14.94 0.13 -0.17
N ASN A 408 -14.66 1.20 -0.93
CA ASN A 408 -14.74 1.18 -2.39
C ASN A 408 -13.36 0.96 -2.99
N VAL A 409 -13.30 0.14 -4.04
CA VAL A 409 -12.11 -0.15 -4.83
C VAL A 409 -12.28 0.46 -6.22
N TRP A 410 -11.29 1.23 -6.65
CA TRP A 410 -11.29 1.99 -7.89
C TRP A 410 -10.05 1.64 -8.71
N GLU A 411 -10.17 1.65 -10.02
CA GLU A 411 -9.01 1.59 -10.90
C GLU A 411 -8.27 2.94 -10.89
N ALA A 412 -6.96 2.91 -10.67
CA ALA A 412 -6.16 4.13 -10.50
C ALA A 412 -6.02 4.98 -11.77
N ASP A 413 -6.15 4.39 -12.96
CA ASP A 413 -5.96 5.09 -14.23
C ASP A 413 -7.23 5.70 -14.77
N THR A 414 -8.35 5.02 -14.60
CA THR A 414 -9.67 5.44 -15.14
C THR A 414 -10.55 6.11 -14.09
N GLY A 415 -10.30 5.85 -12.80
CA GLY A 415 -11.18 6.27 -11.71
C GLY A 415 -12.51 5.48 -11.67
N THR A 416 -12.64 4.39 -12.44
CA THR A 416 -13.84 3.56 -12.43
C THR A 416 -13.90 2.70 -11.17
N ARG A 417 -15.10 2.59 -10.57
CA ARG A 417 -15.31 1.73 -9.41
C ARG A 417 -15.38 0.28 -9.84
N THR A 418 -14.46 -0.53 -9.31
CA THR A 418 -14.37 -1.97 -9.60
C THR A 418 -15.16 -2.82 -8.62
N ASN A 419 -15.21 -2.43 -7.33
CA ASN A 419 -15.93 -3.16 -6.30
C ASN A 419 -16.29 -2.27 -5.11
N SER A 420 -17.23 -2.74 -4.29
CA SER A 420 -17.61 -2.15 -3.00
C SER A 420 -17.69 -3.26 -1.96
N LEU A 421 -16.89 -3.15 -0.90
CA LEU A 421 -16.68 -4.19 0.10
C LEU A 421 -17.34 -3.79 1.42
N ILE A 422 -18.25 -4.61 1.92
CA ILE A 422 -18.98 -4.36 3.19
C ILE A 422 -18.03 -4.57 4.38
N CYS A 423 -17.89 -3.58 5.25
CA CYS A 423 -16.98 -3.64 6.40
C CYS A 423 -17.52 -4.46 7.58
N SER A 424 -18.83 -4.52 7.77
CA SER A 424 -19.52 -5.25 8.84
C SER A 424 -20.36 -6.41 8.30
N PRO A 425 -20.73 -7.41 9.10
CA PRO A 425 -21.68 -8.45 8.70
C PRO A 425 -23.02 -7.88 8.28
N GLN A 426 -23.71 -8.53 7.33
CA GLN A 426 -24.98 -8.05 6.73
C GLN A 426 -26.10 -7.85 7.75
N ASP A 427 -26.13 -8.61 8.82
CA ASP A 427 -27.15 -8.55 9.86
C ASP A 427 -27.13 -7.24 10.67
N ARG A 428 -26.07 -6.43 10.54
CA ARG A 428 -25.84 -5.20 11.29
C ARG A 428 -25.69 -3.94 10.42
N LEU A 429 -26.11 -3.99 9.17
CA LEU A 429 -26.02 -2.85 8.22
C LEU A 429 -26.87 -1.64 8.64
N ALA A 430 -27.83 -1.82 9.55
CA ALA A 430 -28.78 -0.77 9.95
C ALA A 430 -28.17 0.30 10.89
N GLU A 431 -26.99 0.09 11.45
CA GLU A 431 -26.45 0.91 12.55
C GLU A 431 -25.26 1.80 12.15
N GLY A 432 -24.99 1.97 10.85
CA GLY A 432 -24.09 3.03 10.37
C GLY A 432 -22.62 2.89 10.76
N LEU A 433 -22.16 1.69 11.11
CA LEU A 433 -20.79 1.44 11.56
C LEU A 433 -19.83 1.37 10.38
N GLY A 434 -19.06 2.42 10.22
CA GLY A 434 -18.07 2.55 9.16
C GLY A 434 -16.72 1.90 9.47
N CYS A 435 -15.83 2.02 8.52
CA CYS A 435 -14.48 1.48 8.61
C CYS A 435 -13.56 2.39 9.45
N SER A 436 -13.02 1.87 10.55
CA SER A 436 -12.11 2.60 11.45
C SER A 436 -10.64 2.52 11.05
N ALA A 437 -10.23 1.41 10.44
CA ALA A 437 -8.89 1.17 9.95
C ALA A 437 -8.91 0.21 8.75
N MET A 438 -7.95 0.36 7.88
CA MET A 438 -7.81 -0.44 6.67
C MET A 438 -6.32 -0.66 6.36
N ALA A 439 -6.00 -1.85 5.88
CA ALA A 439 -4.72 -2.15 5.25
C ALA A 439 -4.95 -2.96 3.97
N VAL A 440 -4.13 -2.70 2.96
CA VAL A 440 -4.18 -3.37 1.65
C VAL A 440 -2.78 -3.86 1.30
N ASP A 441 -2.68 -5.10 0.85
CA ASP A 441 -1.43 -5.69 0.37
C ASP A 441 -1.71 -6.59 -0.84
N GLY A 442 -1.37 -6.11 -2.02
CA GLY A 442 -1.68 -6.80 -3.28
C GLY A 442 -3.17 -7.12 -3.41
N CYS A 443 -3.54 -8.39 -3.32
CA CYS A 443 -4.91 -8.89 -3.42
C CYS A 443 -5.58 -9.15 -2.08
N ARG A 444 -4.94 -8.74 -0.98
CA ARG A 444 -5.45 -8.89 0.37
C ARG A 444 -5.90 -7.55 0.92
N ILE A 445 -7.03 -7.53 1.60
CA ILE A 445 -7.54 -6.35 2.27
C ILE A 445 -8.03 -6.72 3.67
N VAL A 446 -7.64 -5.92 4.66
CA VAL A 446 -8.14 -6.01 6.02
C VAL A 446 -8.86 -4.72 6.35
N THR A 447 -10.06 -4.84 6.87
CA THR A 447 -10.87 -3.72 7.37
C THR A 447 -11.22 -3.94 8.82
N ALA A 448 -11.25 -2.89 9.62
CA ALA A 448 -11.76 -2.93 10.98
C ALA A 448 -12.97 -2.03 11.11
N SER A 449 -13.99 -2.51 11.78
CA SER A 449 -15.19 -1.74 12.14
C SER A 449 -15.50 -1.96 13.62
N GLY A 450 -16.25 -1.05 14.22
CA GLY A 450 -16.68 -1.17 15.61
C GLY A 450 -18.20 -1.29 15.70
N ASP A 451 -18.69 -1.79 16.84
CA ASP A 451 -20.09 -1.86 17.21
C ASP A 451 -20.34 -0.88 18.36
N ASP A 452 -21.56 -0.37 18.50
CA ASP A 452 -22.00 0.48 19.63
C ASP A 452 -21.92 -0.27 20.98
N GLN A 453 -21.86 -1.60 20.96
CA GLN A 453 -21.72 -2.45 22.13
C GLN A 453 -20.27 -2.70 22.57
N GLU A 454 -19.32 -1.87 22.13
CA GLU A 454 -17.87 -2.03 22.37
C GLU A 454 -17.29 -3.36 21.83
N ASN A 455 -17.87 -3.93 20.78
CA ASN A 455 -17.26 -5.01 20.03
C ASN A 455 -16.63 -4.46 18.75
N ALA A 456 -15.52 -5.06 18.34
CA ALA A 456 -14.88 -4.72 17.09
C ALA A 456 -14.75 -5.96 16.20
N ILE A 457 -14.84 -5.73 14.90
CA ILE A 457 -14.71 -6.76 13.88
C ILE A 457 -13.51 -6.41 13.02
N VAL A 458 -12.58 -7.34 12.91
CA VAL A 458 -11.48 -7.28 11.94
C VAL A 458 -11.81 -8.27 10.83
N ARG A 459 -12.08 -7.76 9.64
CA ARG A 459 -12.49 -8.55 8.47
C ARG A 459 -11.34 -8.65 7.49
N PHE A 460 -10.86 -9.86 7.27
CA PHE A 460 -9.85 -10.20 6.28
C PHE A 460 -10.50 -10.71 5.00
N ARG A 461 -9.99 -10.28 3.86
CA ARG A 461 -10.37 -10.78 2.54
C ARG A 461 -9.12 -11.08 1.72
N ASP A 462 -9.11 -12.26 1.11
CA ASP A 462 -8.09 -12.67 0.15
C ASP A 462 -8.77 -12.99 -1.20
N PHE A 463 -8.42 -12.22 -2.21
CA PHE A 463 -9.00 -12.36 -3.55
C PHE A 463 -8.20 -13.31 -4.45
N ARG A 464 -7.10 -13.91 -3.97
CA ARG A 464 -6.29 -14.82 -4.78
C ARG A 464 -7.03 -16.08 -5.22
N VAL A 465 -8.02 -16.50 -4.43
CA VAL A 465 -8.83 -17.71 -4.67
C VAL A 465 -10.25 -17.40 -5.14
N ALA A 466 -10.58 -16.14 -5.35
CA ALA A 466 -11.90 -15.72 -5.77
C ALA A 466 -12.20 -16.14 -7.22
N THR A 467 -13.44 -16.60 -7.49
CA THR A 467 -13.85 -17.15 -8.78
C THR A 467 -15.10 -16.51 -9.37
N CYS A 468 -15.94 -15.85 -8.56
CA CYS A 468 -17.20 -15.28 -8.97
C CYS A 468 -17.10 -13.77 -9.21
N HIS A 469 -17.32 -13.32 -10.44
CA HIS A 469 -17.25 -11.89 -10.80
C HIS A 469 -18.40 -11.07 -10.19
N VAL A 470 -18.11 -9.81 -9.87
CA VAL A 470 -19.14 -8.80 -9.62
C VAL A 470 -20.01 -8.69 -10.87
N SER A 471 -21.30 -8.99 -10.78
CA SER A 471 -22.25 -8.84 -11.88
C SER A 471 -22.34 -7.36 -12.23
N SER A 472 -21.57 -6.92 -13.24
CA SER A 472 -21.94 -5.71 -13.97
C SER A 472 -23.13 -6.10 -14.85
N ASN A 473 -24.20 -5.34 -14.84
CA ASN A 473 -25.34 -5.51 -15.73
C ASN A 473 -25.01 -5.25 -17.22
N LEU A 474 -23.85 -5.70 -17.69
CA LEU A 474 -23.40 -5.62 -19.07
C LEU A 474 -22.56 -6.86 -19.40
N SER A 475 -23.16 -7.73 -20.21
CA SER A 475 -22.57 -8.78 -21.09
C SER A 475 -21.81 -9.93 -20.43
N GLU A 476 -22.41 -11.08 -20.59
CA GLU A 476 -21.82 -12.39 -20.55
C GLU A 476 -20.51 -12.49 -21.34
N ALA A 477 -19.41 -12.82 -20.67
CA ALA A 477 -18.34 -13.70 -21.16
C ALA A 477 -17.10 -13.60 -20.28
N SER A 478 -16.84 -14.61 -19.56
CA SER A 478 -15.55 -15.19 -19.15
C SER A 478 -15.47 -15.59 -17.67
N SER A 479 -16.08 -16.73 -17.38
CA SER A 479 -16.03 -17.37 -16.05
C SER A 479 -14.87 -18.37 -15.87
N ALA A 480 -13.76 -18.26 -16.61
CA ALA A 480 -12.78 -19.34 -16.66
C ALA A 480 -11.30 -18.95 -16.44
N VAL A 481 -10.98 -17.73 -15.98
CA VAL A 481 -9.57 -17.29 -15.94
C VAL A 481 -8.86 -17.59 -14.61
N SER A 482 -9.59 -17.78 -13.50
CA SER A 482 -8.97 -17.84 -12.16
C SER A 482 -8.29 -19.17 -11.79
N LYS A 483 -8.69 -20.30 -12.41
CA LYS A 483 -8.08 -21.62 -12.12
C LYS A 483 -6.72 -21.85 -12.76
N PHE A 484 -6.33 -21.00 -13.70
CA PHE A 484 -5.15 -21.24 -14.54
C PHE A 484 -3.82 -20.77 -13.92
N TRP A 485 -3.86 -19.90 -12.92
CA TRP A 485 -2.67 -19.24 -12.34
C TRP A 485 -2.39 -19.62 -10.89
N GLY A 486 -3.18 -20.53 -10.29
CA GLY A 486 -2.89 -21.11 -8.98
C GLY A 486 -1.75 -22.13 -9.03
N PRO A 487 -1.00 -22.35 -7.97
CA PRO A 487 -0.05 -23.46 -7.88
C PRO A 487 -0.83 -24.77 -8.05
N HIS A 488 -0.38 -25.62 -8.97
CA HIS A 488 -0.91 -26.97 -9.15
C HIS A 488 -0.78 -27.74 -7.82
N SER A 489 -1.90 -28.11 -7.23
CA SER A 489 -1.95 -29.23 -6.30
C SER A 489 -2.25 -30.47 -7.14
N ASP A 490 -1.22 -31.27 -7.39
CA ASP A 490 -1.38 -32.61 -7.97
C ASP A 490 -2.18 -33.46 -6.99
N SER A 491 -3.42 -33.76 -7.34
CA SER A 491 -4.19 -34.86 -6.75
C SER A 491 -5.18 -35.37 -7.78
N ASP A 492 -4.64 -36.03 -8.82
CA ASP A 492 -5.40 -36.98 -9.62
C ASP A 492 -5.41 -38.30 -8.85
N SER A 493 -6.49 -38.58 -8.14
CA SER A 493 -6.88 -39.94 -7.78
C SER A 493 -8.02 -40.35 -8.71
N GLU A 494 -7.65 -41.04 -9.77
CA GLU A 494 -8.59 -41.83 -10.59
C GLU A 494 -9.13 -42.97 -9.72
N GLU A 495 -10.37 -42.91 -9.30
CA GLU A 495 -11.14 -44.11 -8.95
C GLU A 495 -11.88 -44.61 -10.21
N LEU A 496 -11.37 -45.71 -10.73
CA LEU A 496 -12.04 -46.59 -11.65
C LEU A 496 -13.07 -47.41 -10.86
N ASP A 497 -14.34 -47.14 -11.03
CA ASP A 497 -15.40 -48.06 -10.66
C ASP A 497 -15.86 -48.84 -11.87
N TRP A 498 -15.59 -50.15 -11.82
CA TRP A 498 -16.22 -51.17 -12.60
C TRP A 498 -17.39 -51.75 -11.81
N GLN A 499 -18.61 -51.46 -12.22
CA GLN A 499 -19.71 -52.47 -12.37
C GLN A 499 -20.90 -51.84 -13.06
#